data_4386a9d5fd0878840a82bb230c1c0385
#
_entry.id   4386a9d5fd0878840a82bb230c1c0385
#
_cell.length_a   1.000
_cell.length_b   1.000
_cell.length_c   1.000
_cell.angle_alpha   90.00
_cell.angle_beta   90.00
_cell.angle_gamma   90.00
#
_symmetry.space_group_name_H-M   'P 1'
#
loop_
_entity.id
_entity.type
_entity.pdbx_description
1 polymer ?
#
loop_
_entity_poly.entity_id
_entity_poly.type
_entity_poly.pdbx_seq_one_letter_code
_entity_poly.pdbx_strand_id
1 'polypeptide(L)'
;DEKHFAYLEDLDLGYRARIAGYRNRYIPEAKVYHVGSATTGSRYNEKKVFLAARNSMFVIYKNMPLLQFLINLPFLFAGVLVKWLFFCKKGFGRRYLEGIAEGIGQCRTCRKVRFKVGNLRNYVKIEWELITNIFRVLSHR
;
A
#
# COMPACT_ATOMS: atom_id res chain seq x y z
N ASP A 1 5.91 -6.76 9.39
CA ASP A 1 4.80 -6.85 10.36
C ASP A 1 3.96 -8.10 10.05
N GLU A 2 3.90 -9.02 11.02
CA GLU A 2 3.21 -10.31 10.88
C GLU A 2 1.71 -10.17 10.56
N LYS A 3 1.10 -9.05 10.91
CA LYS A 3 -0.32 -8.79 10.59
C LYS A 3 -0.62 -8.69 9.11
N HIS A 4 0.38 -8.37 8.28
CA HIS A 4 0.18 -8.42 6.84
C HIS A 4 -0.04 -9.84 6.35
N PHE A 5 0.61 -10.83 6.98
CA PHE A 5 0.64 -12.23 6.57
C PHE A 5 1.18 -12.42 5.15
N ALA A 6 0.53 -11.82 4.15
CA ALA A 6 0.93 -11.81 2.75
C ALA A 6 0.33 -10.59 2.04
N TYR A 7 1.04 -10.07 1.05
CA TYR A 7 0.73 -8.86 0.24
C TYR A 7 0.95 -7.54 0.96
N LEU A 8 1.68 -6.64 0.30
CA LEU A 8 2.05 -5.30 0.74
C LEU A 8 2.99 -5.24 1.96
N GLU A 9 3.54 -6.38 2.42
CA GLU A 9 4.59 -6.43 3.43
C GLU A 9 5.87 -5.75 2.96
N ASP A 10 6.20 -5.90 1.68
CA ASP A 10 7.31 -5.24 0.99
C ASP A 10 7.12 -3.72 0.92
N LEU A 11 5.90 -3.29 0.59
CA LEU A 11 5.54 -1.87 0.56
C LEU A 11 5.61 -1.25 1.97
N ASP A 12 5.11 -1.94 3.00
CA ASP A 12 5.20 -1.51 4.39
C ASP A 12 6.67 -1.36 4.83
N LEU A 13 7.50 -2.36 4.52
CA LEU A 13 8.93 -2.33 4.82
C LEU A 13 9.63 -1.18 4.11
N GLY A 14 9.39 -1.03 2.80
CA GLY A 14 9.96 0.03 1.99
C GLY A 14 9.58 1.42 2.48
N TYR A 15 8.33 1.61 2.88
CA TYR A 15 7.85 2.89 3.42
C TYR A 15 8.54 3.21 4.76
N ARG A 16 8.62 2.25 5.69
CA ARG A 16 9.33 2.42 6.97
C ARG A 16 10.81 2.72 6.79
N ALA A 17 11.47 2.05 5.85
CA ALA A 17 12.86 2.33 5.49
C ALA A 17 13.02 3.78 5.01
N ARG A 18 12.12 4.27 4.16
CA ARG A 18 12.12 5.67 3.69
C ARG A 18 11.90 6.66 4.84
N ILE A 19 10.98 6.39 5.76
CA ILE A 19 10.78 7.22 6.96
C ILE A 19 12.07 7.30 7.79
N ALA A 20 12.80 6.19 7.92
CA ALA A 20 14.07 6.13 8.65
C ALA A 20 15.26 6.75 7.89
N GLY A 21 15.06 7.24 6.66
CA GLY A 21 16.09 7.89 5.84
C GLY A 21 16.87 6.95 4.92
N TYR A 22 16.55 5.66 4.89
CA TYR A 22 17.13 4.72 3.93
C TYR A 22 16.60 4.94 2.51
N ARG A 23 17.32 4.39 1.53
CA ARG A 23 16.93 4.44 0.12
C ARG A 23 16.60 3.03 -0.36
N ASN A 24 15.45 2.87 -1.00
CA ASN A 24 15.13 1.67 -1.75
C ASN A 24 15.83 1.76 -3.11
N ARG A 25 16.52 0.69 -3.51
CA ARG A 25 17.20 0.62 -4.81
C ARG A 25 16.70 -0.60 -5.58
N TYR A 26 16.44 -0.42 -6.85
CA TYR A 26 16.27 -1.52 -7.78
C TYR A 26 17.63 -1.94 -8.29
N ILE A 27 17.93 -3.24 -8.24
CA ILE A 27 19.18 -3.84 -8.72
C ILE A 27 18.80 -4.83 -9.83
N PRO A 28 19.01 -4.47 -11.11
CA PRO A 28 18.59 -5.30 -12.25
C PRO A 28 19.24 -6.69 -12.28
N GLU A 29 20.46 -6.80 -11.73
CA GLU A 29 21.24 -8.04 -11.66
C GLU A 29 20.71 -9.02 -10.60
N ALA A 30 19.97 -8.54 -9.59
CA ALA A 30 19.38 -9.36 -8.54
C ALA A 30 18.11 -10.04 -9.08
N LYS A 31 18.29 -11.14 -9.81
CA LYS A 31 17.20 -11.90 -10.41
C LYS A 31 16.66 -12.92 -9.44
N VAL A 32 15.35 -12.90 -9.24
CA VAL A 32 14.60 -13.89 -8.44
C VAL A 32 13.57 -14.57 -9.33
N TYR A 33 13.60 -15.90 -9.33
CA TYR A 33 12.57 -16.69 -10.01
C TYR A 33 11.39 -16.89 -9.07
N HIS A 34 10.30 -16.21 -9.36
CA HIS A 34 9.08 -16.30 -8.56
C HIS A 34 8.09 -17.26 -9.23
N VAL A 35 7.80 -18.38 -8.57
CA VAL A 35 6.75 -19.30 -9.02
C VAL A 35 5.40 -18.67 -8.70
N GLY A 36 4.93 -17.81 -9.58
CA GLY A 36 3.71 -17.02 -9.40
C GLY A 36 2.48 -17.90 -9.22
N SER A 37 1.72 -17.64 -8.17
CA SER A 37 0.45 -18.32 -7.90
C SER A 37 0.51 -19.82 -7.59
N ALA A 38 1.67 -20.43 -7.38
CA ALA A 38 1.81 -21.84 -7.08
C ALA A 38 0.98 -22.29 -5.86
N THR A 39 0.91 -21.44 -4.83
CA THR A 39 0.15 -21.71 -3.60
C THR A 39 -1.27 -21.15 -3.59
N THR A 40 -1.60 -20.25 -4.49
CA THR A 40 -2.85 -19.45 -4.43
C THR A 40 -3.67 -19.51 -5.73
N GLY A 41 -3.24 -20.29 -6.72
CA GLY A 41 -3.97 -20.47 -7.99
C GLY A 41 -3.90 -19.25 -8.92
N SER A 42 -5.04 -18.73 -9.38
CA SER A 42 -5.13 -17.67 -10.38
C SER A 42 -4.48 -16.34 -9.96
N ARG A 43 -4.20 -15.47 -10.95
CA ARG A 43 -3.68 -14.10 -10.74
C ARG A 43 -4.56 -13.30 -9.77
N TYR A 44 -5.88 -13.44 -9.85
CA TYR A 44 -6.86 -12.84 -8.95
C TYR A 44 -7.73 -13.95 -8.36
N ASN A 45 -7.91 -13.95 -7.06
CA ASN A 45 -8.88 -14.74 -6.34
C ASN A 45 -9.36 -13.97 -5.10
N GLU A 46 -10.43 -14.43 -4.47
CA GLU A 46 -11.05 -13.77 -3.33
C GLU A 46 -10.08 -13.49 -2.19
N LYS A 47 -9.24 -14.47 -1.84
CA LYS A 47 -8.25 -14.33 -0.75
C LYS A 47 -7.22 -13.25 -1.04
N LYS A 48 -6.66 -13.24 -2.26
CA LYS A 48 -5.67 -12.23 -2.68
C LYS A 48 -6.26 -10.82 -2.67
N VAL A 49 -7.46 -10.67 -3.25
CA VAL A 49 -8.16 -9.38 -3.33
C VAL A 49 -8.48 -8.85 -1.94
N PHE A 50 -9.01 -9.70 -1.06
CA PHE A 50 -9.31 -9.35 0.32
C PHE A 50 -8.06 -8.94 1.09
N LEU A 51 -7.01 -9.74 1.08
CA LEU A 51 -5.78 -9.46 1.83
C LEU A 51 -5.09 -8.17 1.33
N ALA A 52 -5.00 -7.98 0.02
CA ALA A 52 -4.41 -6.78 -0.55
C ALA A 52 -5.23 -5.51 -0.20
N ALA A 53 -6.56 -5.60 -0.21
CA ALA A 53 -7.43 -4.50 0.18
C ALA A 53 -7.27 -4.17 1.68
N ARG A 54 -7.34 -5.19 2.56
CA ARG A 54 -7.14 -5.05 4.01
C ARG A 54 -5.78 -4.44 4.33
N ASN A 55 -4.72 -4.99 3.77
CA ASN A 55 -3.36 -4.58 4.07
C ASN A 55 -3.04 -3.19 3.52
N SER A 56 -3.71 -2.71 2.47
CA SER A 56 -3.57 -1.32 2.02
C SER A 56 -4.00 -0.33 3.11
N MET A 57 -5.05 -0.64 3.86
CA MET A 57 -5.47 0.18 5.02
C MET A 57 -4.44 0.13 6.14
N PHE A 58 -3.84 -1.03 6.40
CA PHE A 58 -2.76 -1.15 7.39
C PHE A 58 -1.55 -0.31 7.01
N VAL A 59 -1.08 -0.36 5.76
CA VAL A 59 0.05 0.45 5.29
C VAL A 59 -0.22 1.94 5.48
N ILE A 60 -1.40 2.42 5.10
CA ILE A 60 -1.80 3.82 5.25
C ILE A 60 -1.81 4.21 6.73
N TYR A 61 -2.54 3.47 7.56
CA TYR A 61 -2.67 3.77 8.98
C TYR A 61 -1.34 3.77 9.73
N LYS A 62 -0.49 2.78 9.44
CA LYS A 62 0.80 2.60 10.13
C LYS A 62 1.81 3.67 9.81
N ASN A 63 1.90 4.05 8.55
CA ASN A 63 3.04 4.79 8.03
C ASN A 63 2.75 6.27 7.78
N MET A 64 1.50 6.64 7.50
CA MET A 64 1.15 8.03 7.23
C MET A 64 0.83 8.78 8.53
N PRO A 65 1.55 9.88 8.86
CA PRO A 65 1.13 10.85 9.87
C PRO A 65 -0.19 11.50 9.46
N LEU A 66 -0.93 12.03 10.45
CA LEU A 66 -2.27 12.59 10.21
C LEU A 66 -2.28 13.65 9.09
N LEU A 67 -1.31 14.58 9.10
CA LEU A 67 -1.24 15.63 8.08
C LEU A 67 -1.05 15.03 6.68
N GLN A 68 -0.12 14.08 6.52
CA GLN A 68 0.11 13.40 5.24
C GLN A 68 -1.14 12.62 4.80
N PHE A 69 -1.82 11.94 5.72
CA PHE A 69 -3.08 11.25 5.43
C PHE A 69 -4.14 12.23 4.89
N LEU A 70 -4.32 13.39 5.54
CA LEU A 70 -5.31 14.39 5.13
C LEU A 70 -5.00 14.98 3.76
N ILE A 71 -3.73 15.30 3.46
CA ILE A 71 -3.30 15.79 2.15
C ILE A 71 -3.60 14.75 1.06
N ASN A 72 -3.35 13.47 1.34
CA ASN A 72 -3.54 12.40 0.37
C ASN A 72 -4.97 11.84 0.32
N LEU A 73 -5.86 12.24 1.20
CA LEU A 73 -7.21 11.67 1.31
C LEU A 73 -7.99 11.64 -0.01
N PRO A 74 -8.02 12.70 -0.84
CA PRO A 74 -8.70 12.65 -2.13
C PRO A 74 -8.11 11.59 -3.09
N PHE A 75 -6.79 11.47 -3.12
CA PHE A 75 -6.10 10.49 -3.97
C PHE A 75 -6.29 9.06 -3.47
N LEU A 76 -6.28 8.86 -2.15
CA LEU A 76 -6.57 7.57 -1.52
C LEU A 76 -7.99 7.13 -1.84
N PHE A 77 -8.97 8.02 -1.73
CA PHE A 77 -10.36 7.75 -2.08
C PHE A 77 -10.51 7.40 -3.55
N ALA A 78 -9.94 8.21 -4.46
CA ALA A 78 -9.94 7.93 -5.88
C ALA A 78 -9.28 6.57 -6.20
N GLY A 79 -8.16 6.25 -5.55
CA GLY A 79 -7.48 4.98 -5.71
C GLY A 79 -8.32 3.78 -5.26
N VAL A 80 -9.02 3.90 -4.13
CA VAL A 80 -9.96 2.88 -3.65
C VAL A 80 -11.11 2.71 -4.64
N LEU A 81 -11.70 3.80 -5.13
CA LEU A 81 -12.80 3.78 -6.09
C LEU A 81 -12.40 3.10 -7.41
N VAL A 82 -11.25 3.48 -8.00
CA VAL A 82 -10.74 2.89 -9.24
C VAL A 82 -10.49 1.39 -9.08
N LYS A 83 -9.86 0.98 -7.98
CA LYS A 83 -9.63 -0.44 -7.68
C LYS A 83 -10.94 -1.19 -7.46
N TRP A 84 -11.89 -0.60 -6.76
CA TRP A 84 -13.20 -1.20 -6.57
C TRP A 84 -13.92 -1.44 -7.89
N LEU A 85 -14.00 -0.44 -8.77
CA LEU A 85 -14.59 -0.57 -10.11
C LEU A 85 -13.88 -1.65 -10.94
N PHE A 86 -12.54 -1.70 -10.88
CA PHE A 86 -11.77 -2.75 -11.54
C PHE A 86 -12.14 -4.14 -11.01
N PHE A 87 -12.24 -4.31 -9.70
CA PHE A 87 -12.60 -5.60 -9.11
C PHE A 87 -14.08 -5.94 -9.28
N CYS A 88 -14.99 -4.97 -9.42
CA CYS A 88 -16.36 -5.22 -9.85
C CYS A 88 -16.40 -5.88 -11.23
N LYS A 89 -15.64 -5.35 -12.20
CA LYS A 89 -15.51 -5.94 -13.55
C LYS A 89 -14.91 -7.37 -13.54
N LYS A 90 -14.14 -7.71 -12.49
CA LYS A 90 -13.54 -9.05 -12.31
C LYS A 90 -14.36 -9.99 -11.42
N GLY A 91 -15.53 -9.57 -10.94
CA GLY A 91 -16.40 -10.37 -10.06
C GLY A 91 -16.00 -10.34 -8.57
N PHE A 92 -14.99 -9.53 -8.17
CA PHE A 92 -14.47 -9.48 -6.81
C PHE A 92 -14.79 -8.18 -6.06
N GLY A 93 -15.68 -7.33 -6.58
CA GLY A 93 -15.97 -6.01 -6.01
C GLY A 93 -16.41 -6.05 -4.56
N ARG A 94 -17.33 -6.97 -4.22
CA ARG A 94 -17.78 -7.20 -2.84
C ARG A 94 -16.61 -7.60 -1.93
N ARG A 95 -15.81 -8.57 -2.37
CA ARG A 95 -14.67 -9.07 -1.59
C ARG A 95 -13.61 -8.01 -1.34
N TYR A 96 -13.41 -7.10 -2.30
CA TYR A 96 -12.54 -5.95 -2.15
C TYR A 96 -13.03 -5.00 -1.04
N LEU A 97 -14.33 -4.66 -1.04
CA LEU A 97 -14.91 -3.78 0.00
C LEU A 97 -14.87 -4.42 1.39
N GLU A 98 -15.14 -5.72 1.49
CA GLU A 98 -14.97 -6.47 2.74
C GLU A 98 -13.54 -6.35 3.29
N GLY A 99 -12.53 -6.46 2.42
CA GLY A 99 -11.13 -6.25 2.80
C GLY A 99 -10.85 -4.84 3.28
N ILE A 100 -11.39 -3.81 2.60
CA ILE A 100 -11.27 -2.40 3.05
C ILE A 100 -11.90 -2.22 4.44
N ALA A 101 -13.14 -2.69 4.62
CA ALA A 101 -13.86 -2.58 5.89
C ALA A 101 -13.11 -3.27 7.03
N GLU A 102 -12.63 -4.49 6.80
CA GLU A 102 -11.82 -5.24 7.76
C GLU A 102 -10.53 -4.50 8.11
N GLY A 103 -9.83 -3.95 7.10
CA GLY A 103 -8.63 -3.16 7.29
C GLY A 103 -8.86 -1.94 8.17
N ILE A 104 -9.94 -1.19 7.92
CA ILE A 104 -10.34 -0.04 8.75
C ILE A 104 -10.67 -0.49 10.18
N GLY A 105 -11.44 -1.56 10.34
CA GLY A 105 -11.83 -2.08 11.66
C GLY A 105 -10.64 -2.53 12.50
N GLN A 106 -9.63 -3.15 11.85
CA GLN A 106 -8.49 -3.73 12.54
C GLN A 106 -7.24 -2.83 12.56
N CYS A 107 -7.21 -1.69 11.86
CA CYS A 107 -6.00 -0.87 11.75
C CYS A 107 -5.43 -0.43 13.10
N ARG A 108 -6.28 -0.20 14.11
CA ARG A 108 -5.86 0.16 15.48
C ARG A 108 -5.05 -0.92 16.19
N THR A 109 -5.15 -2.17 15.76
CA THR A 109 -4.35 -3.27 16.31
C THR A 109 -2.95 -3.33 15.71
N CYS A 110 -2.68 -2.57 14.64
CA CYS A 110 -1.37 -2.49 14.01
C CYS A 110 -0.45 -1.53 14.78
N ARG A 111 0.83 -1.87 14.86
CA ARG A 111 1.84 -1.02 15.48
C ARG A 111 2.15 0.18 14.57
N LYS A 112 1.58 1.34 14.91
CA LYS A 112 1.82 2.59 14.16
C LYS A 112 3.27 3.06 14.30
N VAL A 113 3.86 3.50 13.19
CA VAL A 113 5.17 4.17 13.19
C VAL A 113 5.03 5.50 13.93
N ARG A 114 5.81 5.67 15.00
CA ARG A 114 5.79 6.93 15.75
C ARG A 114 6.38 8.05 14.93
N PHE A 115 5.64 9.14 14.79
CA PHE A 115 6.17 10.35 14.20
C PHE A 115 7.32 10.89 15.06
N LYS A 116 8.46 11.21 14.41
CA LYS A 116 9.62 11.88 15.02
C LYS A 116 9.92 13.13 14.20
N VAL A 117 10.09 14.25 14.87
CA VAL A 117 10.42 15.53 14.22
C VAL A 117 11.71 15.42 13.41
N GLY A 118 12.70 14.65 13.88
CA GLY A 118 13.93 14.37 13.13
C GLY A 118 13.71 13.69 11.76
N ASN A 119 12.55 13.06 11.55
CA ASN A 119 12.18 12.43 10.28
C ASN A 119 11.32 13.32 9.37
N LEU A 120 11.03 14.56 9.77
CA LEU A 120 10.17 15.48 9.01
C LEU A 120 10.64 15.63 7.56
N ARG A 121 11.95 15.84 7.35
CA ARG A 121 12.53 15.94 6.00
C ARG A 121 12.25 14.69 5.14
N ASN A 122 12.23 13.51 5.75
CA ASN A 122 11.97 12.26 5.04
C ASN A 122 10.48 12.17 4.66
N TYR A 123 9.57 12.57 5.55
CA TYR A 123 8.13 12.65 5.22
C TYR A 123 7.85 13.64 4.10
N VAL A 124 8.48 14.82 4.09
CA VAL A 124 8.35 15.81 3.01
C VAL A 124 8.85 15.22 1.67
N LYS A 125 9.98 14.49 1.67
CA LYS A 125 10.48 13.83 0.46
C LYS A 125 9.53 12.74 -0.03
N ILE A 126 8.98 11.94 0.87
CA ILE A 126 8.00 10.90 0.52
C ILE A 126 6.77 11.55 -0.11
N GLU A 127 6.26 12.64 0.49
CA GLU A 127 5.11 13.36 -0.02
C GLU A 127 5.37 13.93 -1.43
N TRP A 128 6.52 14.53 -1.63
CA TRP A 128 6.93 15.01 -2.96
C TRP A 128 6.98 13.87 -3.99
N GLU A 129 7.51 12.70 -3.61
CA GLU A 129 7.55 11.52 -4.47
C GLU A 129 6.14 10.98 -4.77
N LEU A 130 5.23 10.96 -3.80
CA LEU A 130 3.84 10.56 -4.01
C LEU A 130 3.15 11.45 -5.04
N ILE A 131 3.26 12.78 -4.90
CA ILE A 131 2.68 13.75 -5.82
C ILE A 131 3.31 13.63 -7.21
N THR A 132 4.63 13.63 -7.32
CA THR A 132 5.32 13.59 -8.61
C THR A 132 5.09 12.27 -9.36
N ASN A 133 4.93 11.16 -8.66
CA ASN A 133 4.66 9.87 -9.29
C ASN A 133 3.26 9.81 -9.94
N ILE A 134 2.28 10.55 -9.44
CA ILE A 134 0.97 10.66 -10.10
C ILE A 134 1.15 11.22 -11.50
N PHE A 135 1.90 12.31 -11.64
CA PHE A 135 2.16 12.93 -12.95
C PHE A 135 3.00 12.04 -13.86
N ARG A 136 4.01 11.35 -13.31
CA ARG A 136 4.82 10.40 -14.10
C ARG A 136 4.00 9.27 -14.69
N VAL A 137 3.10 8.67 -13.90
CA VAL A 137 2.21 7.59 -14.38
C VAL A 137 1.27 8.09 -15.47
N LEU A 138 0.81 9.34 -15.39
CA LEU A 138 -0.06 9.94 -16.39
C LEU A 138 0.69 10.33 -17.68
N SER A 139 1.96 10.74 -17.56
CA SER A 139 2.77 11.18 -18.73
C SER A 139 3.39 10.03 -19.53
N HIS A 140 3.49 8.82 -18.96
CA HIS A 140 4.04 7.63 -19.62
C HIS A 140 2.97 6.73 -20.26
N ARG A 141 1.74 7.24 -20.43
CA ARG A 141 0.65 6.63 -21.21
C ARG A 141 0.45 7.37 -22.51
#